data_e7e883b6ce74c6c1ae2ef645e6556068
#
_entry.id   e7e883b6ce74c6c1ae2ef645e6556068
#
_cell.length_a   1.000
_cell.length_b   1.000
_cell.length_c   1.000
_cell.angle_alpha   90.00
_cell.angle_beta   90.00
_cell.angle_gamma   90.00
#
_symmetry.space_group_name_H-M   'P 1'
#
loop_
_entity.id
_entity.type
_entity.pdbx_description
1 polymer ?
#
loop_
_entity_poly.entity_id
_entity_poly.type
_entity_poly.pdbx_seq_one_letter_code
_entity_poly.pdbx_strand_id
1 'polypeptide(L)'
;MEPSIAPSDTSPAPPTRAFGTVFAERMAQARYADGQWSAAGIVPLEALSIHPAAHALHYGSSCFEGLKAFRISDERVALFRLDAHLARLARSAELLCQPAPPLDLAESMIRDLVAATRADVPEPPGALYLRPTLIGTEPNIGAAGSPSSECLFYVLASPVGDYFAAGERALTIAIEDTAMRSTPGFGQAKTGANYAAALRTVARARAEHGADQVLFCPGGDVQETGASNFLLIDDERVLTKPLGDTFLHGVTRASLLRLAADLGYEVIERDFTIDELRDWIRTGEAALSGTAAVLAGVGTMIHRGETLTVGDGNVGPNTHRLREALTAIQSGRAEDRHGWLS
;
A
#
# COMPACT_ATOMS: atom_id res chain seq x y z
N MET A 1 61.62 4.10 -6.47
CA MET A 1 60.49 4.48 -5.63
C MET A 1 59.20 4.16 -6.42
N GLU A 2 58.66 2.97 -6.19
CA GLU A 2 57.40 2.55 -6.79
C GLU A 2 56.22 3.12 -6.01
N PRO A 3 55.12 3.56 -6.63
CA PRO A 3 53.98 4.06 -5.92
C PRO A 3 53.16 2.86 -5.36
N SER A 4 52.98 2.86 -4.03
CA SER A 4 52.12 1.94 -3.31
C SER A 4 50.67 2.22 -3.69
N ILE A 5 50.00 1.24 -4.33
CA ILE A 5 48.56 1.23 -4.57
C ILE A 5 47.88 0.71 -3.28
N ALA A 6 47.13 1.58 -2.60
CA ALA A 6 46.30 1.21 -1.48
C ALA A 6 45.19 0.27 -1.97
N PRO A 7 44.84 -0.81 -1.24
CA PRO A 7 43.72 -1.70 -1.60
C PRO A 7 42.41 -0.96 -1.48
N SER A 8 41.61 -0.98 -2.55
CA SER A 8 40.24 -0.51 -2.55
C SER A 8 39.42 -1.41 -1.62
N ASP A 9 38.90 -0.85 -0.56
CA ASP A 9 37.94 -1.50 0.36
C ASP A 9 36.62 -1.76 -0.38
N THR A 10 36.52 -2.93 -1.00
CA THR A 10 35.27 -3.43 -1.63
C THR A 10 34.54 -4.33 -0.65
N SER A 11 34.16 -3.80 0.51
CA SER A 11 33.19 -4.49 1.33
C SER A 11 31.87 -4.57 0.54
N PRO A 12 31.29 -5.77 0.34
CA PRO A 12 30.03 -5.90 -0.35
C PRO A 12 28.96 -5.11 0.42
N ALA A 13 28.17 -4.30 -0.29
CA ALA A 13 27.03 -3.61 0.30
C ALA A 13 26.16 -4.63 1.06
N PRO A 14 25.66 -4.30 2.26
CA PRO A 14 24.82 -5.22 3.01
C PRO A 14 23.61 -5.62 2.14
N PRO A 15 23.18 -6.90 2.20
CA PRO A 15 22.08 -7.39 1.37
C PRO A 15 20.85 -6.49 1.62
N THR A 16 20.24 -6.00 0.53
CA THR A 16 19.01 -5.22 0.58
C THR A 16 17.94 -6.04 1.28
N ARG A 17 17.58 -5.65 2.50
CA ARG A 17 16.55 -6.35 3.27
C ARG A 17 15.20 -6.15 2.59
N ALA A 18 14.41 -7.23 2.48
CA ALA A 18 13.09 -7.17 1.87
C ALA A 18 12.19 -6.17 2.61
N PHE A 19 11.30 -5.50 1.86
CA PHE A 19 10.36 -4.52 2.39
C PHE A 19 9.57 -5.09 3.57
N GLY A 20 9.54 -4.35 4.70
CA GLY A 20 8.75 -4.71 5.88
C GLY A 20 9.31 -5.89 6.70
N THR A 21 10.59 -6.25 6.56
CA THR A 21 11.24 -7.33 7.35
C THR A 21 12.10 -6.81 8.49
N VAL A 22 12.30 -5.51 8.56
CA VAL A 22 13.02 -4.82 9.65
C VAL A 22 12.03 -3.94 10.38
N PHE A 23 12.05 -3.97 11.69
CA PHE A 23 11.14 -3.17 12.51
C PHE A 23 11.93 -2.29 13.48
N ALA A 24 11.35 -1.13 13.82
CA ALA A 24 11.82 -0.33 14.95
C ALA A 24 11.62 -1.11 16.28
N GLU A 25 12.39 -0.77 17.28
CA GLU A 25 12.34 -1.45 18.60
C GLU A 25 11.10 -1.10 19.42
N ARG A 26 10.24 -0.22 18.91
CA ARG A 26 9.04 0.27 19.61
C ARG A 26 7.81 0.14 18.74
N MET A 27 6.66 -0.01 19.38
CA MET A 27 5.34 0.06 18.76
C MET A 27 4.39 0.89 19.63
N ALA A 28 3.30 1.41 19.03
CA ALA A 28 2.22 2.01 19.78
C ALA A 28 1.09 1.00 19.95
N GLN A 29 0.36 1.03 21.09
CA GLN A 29 -0.82 0.20 21.31
C GLN A 29 -1.87 0.87 22.20
N ALA A 30 -3.14 0.50 21.96
CA ALA A 30 -4.29 0.81 22.80
C ALA A 30 -5.29 -0.35 22.72
N ARG A 31 -6.05 -0.57 23.80
CA ARG A 31 -7.06 -1.64 23.87
C ARG A 31 -8.46 -1.06 24.00
N TYR A 32 -9.41 -1.73 23.39
CA TYR A 32 -10.84 -1.50 23.58
C TYR A 32 -11.43 -2.65 24.38
N ALA A 33 -12.03 -2.33 25.49
CA ALA A 33 -12.77 -3.25 26.34
C ALA A 33 -13.80 -2.46 27.16
N ASP A 34 -14.87 -3.10 27.58
CA ASP A 34 -15.95 -2.49 28.39
C ASP A 34 -16.52 -1.21 27.77
N GLY A 35 -16.59 -1.16 26.44
CA GLY A 35 -17.17 -0.03 25.72
C GLY A 35 -16.27 1.19 25.55
N GLN A 36 -14.98 1.11 25.91
CA GLN A 36 -14.08 2.26 25.86
C GLN A 36 -12.65 1.89 25.46
N TRP A 37 -11.94 2.86 24.87
CA TRP A 37 -10.52 2.76 24.56
C TRP A 37 -9.66 3.12 25.76
N SER A 38 -8.60 2.35 25.99
CA SER A 38 -7.54 2.71 26.95
C SER A 38 -6.74 3.90 26.46
N ALA A 39 -5.96 4.52 27.34
CA ALA A 39 -4.91 5.42 26.93
C ALA A 39 -3.90 4.71 26.03
N ALA A 40 -3.34 5.44 25.07
CA ALA A 40 -2.27 4.97 24.20
C ALA A 40 -0.96 4.78 24.99
N GLY A 41 -0.14 3.82 24.54
CA GLY A 41 1.20 3.61 25.10
C GLY A 41 2.21 3.32 24.00
N ILE A 42 3.42 3.91 24.11
CA ILE A 42 4.59 3.49 23.32
C ILE A 42 5.33 2.44 24.15
N VAL A 43 5.40 1.23 23.60
CA VAL A 43 5.96 0.05 24.28
C VAL A 43 7.09 -0.56 23.45
N PRO A 44 7.98 -1.37 24.04
CA PRO A 44 8.93 -2.18 23.27
C PRO A 44 8.20 -3.07 22.26
N LEU A 45 8.82 -3.31 21.10
CA LEU A 45 8.31 -4.27 20.14
C LEU A 45 8.52 -5.69 20.66
N GLU A 46 7.44 -6.33 21.02
CA GLU A 46 7.42 -7.71 21.51
C GLU A 46 6.33 -8.53 20.82
N ALA A 47 6.38 -9.85 20.99
CA ALA A 47 5.31 -10.73 20.52
C ALA A 47 4.00 -10.39 21.23
N LEU A 48 2.92 -10.28 20.46
CA LEU A 48 1.59 -10.06 21.02
C LEU A 48 1.10 -11.35 21.73
N SER A 49 0.70 -11.24 22.99
CA SER A 49 -0.01 -12.31 23.67
C SER A 49 -1.50 -12.22 23.32
N ILE A 50 -1.97 -13.14 22.49
CA ILE A 50 -3.36 -13.22 22.03
C ILE A 50 -3.93 -14.57 22.43
N HIS A 51 -5.16 -14.58 22.99
CA HIS A 51 -5.82 -15.82 23.36
C HIS A 51 -6.06 -16.68 22.10
N PRO A 52 -5.85 -18.02 22.12
CA PRO A 52 -6.07 -18.88 20.95
C PRO A 52 -7.48 -18.81 20.36
N ALA A 53 -8.50 -18.49 21.14
CA ALA A 53 -9.88 -18.29 20.72
C ALA A 53 -10.19 -16.84 20.29
N ALA A 54 -9.19 -15.96 20.10
CA ALA A 54 -9.41 -14.59 19.70
C ALA A 54 -10.18 -14.50 18.37
N HIS A 55 -11.15 -13.60 18.29
CA HIS A 55 -12.06 -13.44 17.16
C HIS A 55 -11.31 -13.24 15.82
N ALA A 56 -10.21 -12.50 15.83
CA ALA A 56 -9.41 -12.28 14.63
C ALA A 56 -8.81 -13.58 14.05
N LEU A 57 -8.47 -14.57 14.90
CA LEU A 57 -7.87 -15.84 14.46
C LEU A 57 -8.89 -16.79 13.82
N HIS A 58 -10.17 -16.67 14.16
CA HIS A 58 -11.22 -17.56 13.70
C HIS A 58 -12.12 -16.93 12.63
N TYR A 59 -12.38 -15.62 12.75
CA TYR A 59 -13.37 -14.92 11.91
C TYR A 59 -12.77 -13.75 11.11
N GLY A 60 -11.44 -13.57 11.15
CA GLY A 60 -10.75 -12.61 10.32
C GLY A 60 -11.05 -11.14 10.64
N SER A 61 -11.53 -10.82 11.86
CA SER A 61 -11.80 -9.44 12.29
C SER A 61 -10.49 -8.66 12.45
N SER A 62 -9.95 -8.24 11.31
CA SER A 62 -8.68 -7.52 11.23
C SER A 62 -8.72 -6.54 10.06
N CYS A 63 -8.38 -5.29 10.32
CA CYS A 63 -8.10 -4.31 9.28
C CYS A 63 -6.81 -3.54 9.60
N PHE A 64 -6.22 -2.95 8.56
CA PHE A 64 -4.94 -2.29 8.72
C PHE A 64 -4.75 -1.14 7.74
N GLU A 65 -3.76 -0.33 8.01
CA GLU A 65 -3.29 0.71 7.11
C GLU A 65 -1.81 0.53 6.76
N GLY A 66 -1.39 1.30 5.77
CA GLY A 66 0.02 1.42 5.41
C GLY A 66 0.28 2.82 4.90
N LEU A 67 1.03 3.60 5.68
CA LEU A 67 1.44 4.95 5.34
C LEU A 67 2.93 5.13 5.59
N LYS A 68 3.47 6.25 5.14
CA LYS A 68 4.90 6.54 5.27
C LYS A 68 5.13 7.88 5.97
N ALA A 69 6.16 7.93 6.81
CA ALA A 69 6.78 9.14 7.28
C ALA A 69 8.11 9.34 6.56
N PHE A 70 8.37 10.55 6.11
CA PHE A 70 9.54 10.91 5.32
C PHE A 70 10.39 11.93 6.05
N ARG A 71 11.70 11.79 5.97
CA ARG A 71 12.64 12.81 6.43
C ARG A 71 12.67 13.93 5.40
N ILE A 72 12.17 15.10 5.79
CA ILE A 72 12.11 16.30 4.94
C ILE A 72 13.38 17.15 5.14
N SER A 73 13.91 17.17 6.36
CA SER A 73 15.18 17.77 6.73
C SER A 73 15.68 17.08 8.00
N ASP A 74 16.89 17.44 8.45
CA ASP A 74 17.48 16.94 9.69
C ASP A 74 16.55 17.15 10.90
N GLU A 75 15.76 18.22 10.87
CA GLU A 75 14.87 18.60 11.97
C GLU A 75 13.41 18.20 11.75
N ARG A 76 13.00 17.81 10.53
CA ARG A 76 11.60 17.57 10.19
C ARG A 76 11.38 16.20 9.59
N VAL A 77 10.52 15.42 10.22
CA VAL A 77 9.88 14.22 9.66
C VAL A 77 8.40 14.53 9.45
N ALA A 78 7.84 14.20 8.30
CA ALA A 78 6.45 14.46 7.97
C ALA A 78 5.73 13.18 7.56
N LEU A 79 4.48 13.04 7.97
CA LEU A 79 3.56 11.97 7.59
C LEU A 79 2.82 12.35 6.30
N PHE A 80 2.77 11.45 5.32
CA PHE A 80 2.07 11.70 4.08
C PHE A 80 0.62 11.24 4.16
N ARG A 81 -0.35 12.17 3.98
CA ARG A 81 -1.79 11.90 3.93
C ARG A 81 -2.33 11.14 5.15
N LEU A 82 -1.87 11.51 6.34
CA LEU A 82 -2.30 10.86 7.59
C LEU A 82 -3.82 10.87 7.75
N ASP A 83 -4.46 12.00 7.49
CA ASP A 83 -5.90 12.22 7.51
C ASP A 83 -6.67 11.20 6.66
N ALA A 84 -6.26 11.02 5.41
CA ALA A 84 -6.89 10.10 4.47
C ALA A 84 -6.70 8.63 4.88
N HIS A 85 -5.54 8.28 5.43
CA HIS A 85 -5.28 6.94 5.95
C HIS A 85 -6.11 6.63 7.19
N LEU A 86 -6.27 7.59 8.11
CA LEU A 86 -7.12 7.42 9.29
C LEU A 86 -8.60 7.30 8.93
N ALA A 87 -9.09 8.12 7.99
CA ALA A 87 -10.45 8.01 7.49
C ALA A 87 -10.72 6.63 6.86
N ARG A 88 -9.75 6.08 6.09
CA ARG A 88 -9.88 4.75 5.49
C ARG A 88 -9.78 3.62 6.52
N LEU A 89 -8.97 3.77 7.56
CA LEU A 89 -8.94 2.83 8.68
C LEU A 89 -10.30 2.76 9.39
N ALA A 90 -10.88 3.92 9.69
CA ALA A 90 -12.21 4.01 10.31
C ALA A 90 -13.29 3.36 9.43
N ARG A 91 -13.26 3.62 8.10
CA ARG A 91 -14.17 2.95 7.15
C ARG A 91 -13.98 1.44 7.11
N SER A 92 -12.74 0.95 7.15
CA SER A 92 -12.47 -0.49 7.19
C SER A 92 -12.97 -1.13 8.48
N ALA A 93 -12.80 -0.47 9.62
CA ALA A 93 -13.32 -0.92 10.91
C ALA A 93 -14.86 -0.98 10.92
N GLU A 94 -15.53 0.04 10.37
CA GLU A 94 -16.99 0.07 10.22
C GLU A 94 -17.50 -1.11 9.39
N LEU A 95 -16.89 -1.40 8.25
CA LEU A 95 -17.26 -2.54 7.39
C LEU A 95 -17.07 -3.90 8.08
N LEU A 96 -16.16 -4.00 9.04
CA LEU A 96 -15.93 -5.18 9.88
C LEU A 96 -16.73 -5.16 11.18
N CYS A 97 -17.61 -4.18 11.37
CA CYS A 97 -18.36 -3.96 12.62
C CYS A 97 -17.46 -3.90 13.86
N GLN A 98 -16.22 -3.38 13.71
CA GLN A 98 -15.28 -3.21 14.81
C GLN A 98 -15.34 -1.78 15.36
N PRO A 99 -15.15 -1.58 16.68
CA PRO A 99 -15.01 -0.25 17.24
C PRO A 99 -13.74 0.40 16.69
N ALA A 100 -13.91 1.41 15.82
CA ALA A 100 -12.78 2.18 15.33
C ALA A 100 -12.15 2.98 16.47
N PRO A 101 -10.80 3.09 16.54
CA PRO A 101 -10.18 4.01 17.47
C PRO A 101 -10.60 5.45 17.13
N PRO A 102 -10.88 6.32 18.13
CA PRO A 102 -11.08 7.74 17.88
C PRO A 102 -9.95 8.32 17.03
N LEU A 103 -10.28 9.23 16.12
CA LEU A 103 -9.29 9.77 15.17
C LEU A 103 -8.12 10.44 15.87
N ASP A 104 -8.37 11.21 16.93
CA ASP A 104 -7.36 11.87 17.76
C ASP A 104 -6.45 10.85 18.49
N LEU A 105 -7.01 9.75 19.00
CA LEU A 105 -6.24 8.65 19.59
C LEU A 105 -5.34 7.99 18.54
N ALA A 106 -5.88 7.64 17.39
CA ALA A 106 -5.12 6.99 16.33
C ALA A 106 -4.03 7.91 15.75
N GLU A 107 -4.33 9.20 15.59
CA GLU A 107 -3.36 10.21 15.15
C GLU A 107 -2.24 10.38 16.18
N SER A 108 -2.55 10.57 17.46
CA SER A 108 -1.54 10.72 18.51
C SER A 108 -0.62 9.49 18.58
N MET A 109 -1.18 8.28 18.53
CA MET A 109 -0.40 7.02 18.53
C MET A 109 0.62 6.96 17.39
N ILE A 110 0.21 7.37 16.18
CA ILE A 110 1.10 7.37 15.01
C ILE A 110 2.18 8.44 15.17
N ARG A 111 1.82 9.67 15.57
CA ARG A 111 2.78 10.78 15.76
C ARG A 111 3.77 10.49 16.88
N ASP A 112 3.30 9.96 17.99
CA ASP A 112 4.15 9.61 19.16
C ASP A 112 5.12 8.49 18.81
N LEU A 113 4.66 7.49 18.02
CA LEU A 113 5.55 6.43 17.56
C LEU A 113 6.63 6.98 16.61
N VAL A 114 6.25 7.84 15.63
CA VAL A 114 7.22 8.49 14.73
C VAL A 114 8.23 9.32 15.52
N ALA A 115 7.79 10.06 16.54
CA ALA A 115 8.68 10.82 17.42
C ALA A 115 9.63 9.90 18.20
N ALA A 116 9.13 8.79 18.75
CA ALA A 116 9.89 7.82 19.52
C ALA A 116 10.90 7.01 18.68
N THR A 117 10.65 6.88 17.37
CA THR A 117 11.48 6.15 16.40
C THR A 117 12.09 7.07 15.34
N ARG A 118 12.22 8.35 15.63
CA ARG A 118 12.75 9.36 14.69
C ARG A 118 14.13 9.02 14.13
N ALA A 119 14.98 8.42 14.94
CA ALA A 119 16.32 7.99 14.53
C ALA A 119 16.28 6.88 13.46
N ASP A 120 15.20 6.10 13.45
CA ASP A 120 15.02 4.99 12.50
C ASP A 120 14.46 5.44 11.14
N VAL A 121 14.07 6.73 10.99
CA VAL A 121 13.57 7.26 9.72
C VAL A 121 14.73 7.41 8.75
N PRO A 122 14.78 6.63 7.64
CA PRO A 122 15.89 6.70 6.71
C PRO A 122 15.94 8.03 5.94
N GLU A 123 17.12 8.34 5.42
CA GLU A 123 17.28 9.41 4.43
C GLU A 123 16.51 9.10 3.14
N PRO A 124 16.02 10.13 2.43
CA PRO A 124 15.42 9.93 1.11
C PRO A 124 16.40 9.23 0.14
N PRO A 125 15.90 8.31 -0.71
CA PRO A 125 14.49 7.97 -0.98
C PRO A 125 13.83 6.99 0.00
N GLY A 126 14.50 6.63 1.10
CA GLY A 126 13.94 5.81 2.15
C GLY A 126 12.81 6.51 2.92
N ALA A 127 12.10 5.73 3.74
CA ALA A 127 11.01 6.20 4.57
C ALA A 127 10.80 5.30 5.79
N LEU A 128 10.10 5.77 6.81
CA LEU A 128 9.56 4.93 7.85
C LEU A 128 8.15 4.49 7.45
N TYR A 129 7.99 3.20 7.17
CA TYR A 129 6.68 2.61 6.86
C TYR A 129 5.95 2.30 8.16
N LEU A 130 4.73 2.77 8.28
CA LEU A 130 3.87 2.57 9.44
C LEU A 130 2.72 1.62 9.11
N ARG A 131 2.44 0.69 10.02
CA ARG A 131 1.40 -0.33 9.89
C ARG A 131 0.42 -0.26 11.07
N PRO A 132 -0.52 0.71 11.06
CA PRO A 132 -1.67 0.67 11.97
C PRO A 132 -2.49 -0.59 11.71
N THR A 133 -2.85 -1.30 12.77
CA THR A 133 -3.60 -2.55 12.67
C THR A 133 -4.59 -2.65 13.82
N LEU A 134 -5.84 -2.94 13.48
CA LEU A 134 -6.94 -3.20 14.42
C LEU A 134 -7.34 -4.67 14.33
N ILE A 135 -7.37 -5.37 15.46
CA ILE A 135 -7.79 -6.78 15.54
C ILE A 135 -8.81 -6.98 16.64
N GLY A 136 -9.81 -7.85 16.38
CA GLY A 136 -10.74 -8.33 17.41
C GLY A 136 -10.08 -9.37 18.31
N THR A 137 -10.05 -9.13 19.60
CA THR A 137 -9.33 -9.96 20.59
C THR A 137 -10.23 -10.75 21.52
N GLU A 138 -11.56 -10.55 21.49
CA GLU A 138 -12.50 -11.31 22.30
C GLU A 138 -12.31 -12.83 22.13
N PRO A 139 -12.12 -13.58 23.24
CA PRO A 139 -11.91 -15.03 23.19
C PRO A 139 -13.24 -15.79 23.08
N ASN A 140 -13.80 -15.87 21.85
CA ASN A 140 -15.10 -16.48 21.61
C ASN A 140 -15.16 -17.21 20.25
N ILE A 141 -15.09 -18.53 20.26
CA ILE A 141 -15.22 -19.37 19.05
C ILE A 141 -16.67 -19.58 18.60
N GLY A 142 -17.66 -19.09 19.34
CA GLY A 142 -19.08 -19.11 18.98
C GLY A 142 -19.59 -17.82 18.33
N ALA A 143 -18.74 -16.82 18.15
CA ALA A 143 -19.12 -15.46 17.74
C ALA A 143 -19.16 -15.22 16.22
N ALA A 144 -19.39 -16.25 15.39
CA ALA A 144 -19.38 -16.11 13.92
C ALA A 144 -20.39 -15.07 13.38
N GLY A 145 -21.46 -14.79 14.11
CA GLY A 145 -22.51 -13.81 13.75
C GLY A 145 -22.50 -12.53 14.58
N SER A 146 -21.44 -12.29 15.36
CA SER A 146 -21.34 -11.12 16.25
C SER A 146 -19.99 -10.44 16.08
N PRO A 147 -19.91 -9.10 16.15
CA PRO A 147 -18.63 -8.40 16.18
C PRO A 147 -17.89 -8.68 17.49
N SER A 148 -16.56 -8.53 17.46
CA SER A 148 -15.74 -8.64 18.67
C SER A 148 -16.03 -7.49 19.63
N SER A 149 -16.29 -7.81 20.90
CA SER A 149 -16.50 -6.82 21.98
C SER A 149 -15.19 -6.25 22.52
N GLU A 150 -14.06 -6.89 22.22
CA GLU A 150 -12.73 -6.45 22.62
C GLU A 150 -11.82 -6.31 21.39
N CYS A 151 -11.00 -5.26 21.35
CA CYS A 151 -10.07 -5.03 20.26
C CYS A 151 -8.71 -4.56 20.76
N LEU A 152 -7.68 -4.86 19.97
CA LEU A 152 -6.35 -4.28 20.10
C LEU A 152 -6.06 -3.44 18.85
N PHE A 153 -5.75 -2.17 19.04
CA PHE A 153 -5.18 -1.30 18.01
C PHE A 153 -3.68 -1.12 18.30
N TYR A 154 -2.85 -1.39 17.30
CA TYR A 154 -1.42 -1.21 17.42
C TYR A 154 -0.82 -0.66 16.14
N VAL A 155 0.34 -0.02 16.24
CA VAL A 155 1.08 0.55 15.11
C VAL A 155 2.51 0.02 15.15
N LEU A 156 2.93 -0.62 14.05
CA LEU A 156 4.32 -1.02 13.83
C LEU A 156 5.02 0.04 12.99
N ALA A 157 6.33 0.20 13.18
CA ALA A 157 7.20 1.04 12.37
C ALA A 157 8.31 0.18 11.75
N SER A 158 8.56 0.37 10.45
CA SER A 158 9.56 -0.38 9.67
C SER A 158 10.36 0.58 8.81
N PRO A 159 11.68 0.77 9.05
CA PRO A 159 12.55 1.46 8.13
C PRO A 159 12.58 0.74 6.79
N VAL A 160 12.27 1.45 5.70
CA VAL A 160 12.26 0.90 4.35
C VAL A 160 13.14 1.76 3.44
N GLY A 161 13.91 1.11 2.57
CA GLY A 161 14.70 1.78 1.54
C GLY A 161 13.87 2.15 0.31
N ASP A 162 14.57 2.50 -0.75
CA ASP A 162 13.96 2.68 -2.06
C ASP A 162 13.36 1.34 -2.53
N TYR A 163 12.10 1.38 -2.93
CA TYR A 163 11.42 0.20 -3.49
C TYR A 163 12.11 -0.31 -4.77
N PHE A 164 12.75 0.61 -5.51
CA PHE A 164 13.45 0.33 -6.75
C PHE A 164 14.99 0.29 -6.60
N ALA A 165 15.52 0.10 -5.38
CA ALA A 165 16.97 0.07 -5.13
C ALA A 165 17.74 -0.96 -5.98
N ALA A 166 17.11 -2.06 -6.40
CA ALA A 166 17.68 -3.06 -7.29
C ALA A 166 17.60 -2.68 -8.79
N GLY A 167 17.18 -1.47 -9.10
CA GLY A 167 16.85 -1.01 -10.44
C GLY A 167 15.35 -1.10 -10.73
N GLU A 168 14.88 -0.16 -11.52
CA GLU A 168 13.50 -0.17 -11.97
C GLU A 168 13.34 -1.15 -13.12
N ARG A 169 12.36 -2.06 -12.99
CA ARG A 169 11.91 -2.91 -14.08
C ARG A 169 10.40 -2.78 -14.25
N ALA A 170 9.94 -2.91 -15.46
CA ALA A 170 8.52 -3.01 -15.73
C ALA A 170 7.95 -4.35 -15.19
N LEU A 171 6.76 -4.30 -14.66
CA LEU A 171 6.09 -5.44 -14.06
C LEU A 171 5.44 -6.35 -15.12
N THR A 172 5.35 -7.63 -14.81
CA THR A 172 4.52 -8.60 -15.53
C THR A 172 3.24 -8.86 -14.73
N ILE A 173 2.08 -8.70 -15.37
CA ILE A 173 0.77 -8.86 -14.74
C ILE A 173 -0.03 -9.93 -15.47
N ALA A 174 -0.61 -10.88 -14.72
CA ALA A 174 -1.62 -11.78 -15.26
C ALA A 174 -3.01 -11.15 -15.13
N ILE A 175 -3.85 -11.27 -16.16
CA ILE A 175 -5.26 -10.86 -16.14
C ILE A 175 -6.10 -12.07 -15.75
N GLU A 176 -6.90 -11.90 -14.69
CA GLU A 176 -7.86 -12.90 -14.21
C GLU A 176 -9.28 -12.37 -14.44
N ASP A 177 -10.00 -12.94 -15.39
CA ASP A 177 -11.30 -12.48 -15.86
C ASP A 177 -12.50 -13.25 -15.30
N THR A 178 -12.24 -14.20 -14.39
CA THR A 178 -13.27 -15.05 -13.79
C THR A 178 -13.41 -14.78 -12.30
N ALA A 179 -12.30 -14.86 -11.57
CA ALA A 179 -12.30 -14.69 -10.12
C ALA A 179 -12.38 -13.21 -9.72
N MET A 180 -13.01 -12.97 -8.58
CA MET A 180 -13.05 -11.65 -7.95
C MET A 180 -11.95 -11.54 -6.89
N ARG A 181 -11.37 -10.35 -6.72
CA ARG A 181 -10.42 -10.06 -5.63
C ARG A 181 -11.08 -10.10 -4.25
N SER A 182 -12.31 -9.62 -4.18
CA SER A 182 -13.09 -9.51 -2.93
C SER A 182 -14.55 -9.74 -3.22
N THR A 183 -15.34 -10.04 -2.19
CA THR A 183 -16.81 -10.04 -2.28
C THR A 183 -17.30 -8.63 -2.61
N PRO A 184 -18.30 -8.45 -3.49
CA PRO A 184 -18.96 -7.17 -3.72
C PRO A 184 -19.43 -6.54 -2.41
N GLY A 185 -19.28 -5.22 -2.29
CA GLY A 185 -19.56 -4.48 -1.06
C GLY A 185 -18.42 -4.49 -0.03
N PHE A 186 -17.44 -5.38 -0.17
CA PHE A 186 -16.35 -5.54 0.81
C PHE A 186 -14.96 -5.12 0.28
N GLY A 187 -14.85 -4.79 -1.00
CA GLY A 187 -13.58 -4.40 -1.63
C GLY A 187 -12.94 -3.16 -1.03
N GLN A 188 -13.75 -2.25 -0.48
CA GLN A 188 -13.29 -1.03 0.19
C GLN A 188 -12.56 -1.30 1.52
N ALA A 189 -12.81 -2.45 2.18
CA ALA A 189 -12.17 -2.77 3.45
C ALA A 189 -10.71 -3.16 3.23
N LYS A 190 -9.79 -2.48 3.92
CA LYS A 190 -8.37 -2.88 3.94
C LYS A 190 -8.16 -3.94 5.01
N THR A 191 -8.56 -5.17 4.68
CA THR A 191 -8.58 -6.32 5.59
C THR A 191 -7.76 -7.47 5.05
N GLY A 192 -7.14 -8.25 5.93
CA GLY A 192 -6.41 -9.46 5.57
C GLY A 192 -7.25 -10.48 4.79
N ALA A 193 -8.56 -10.51 5.00
CA ALA A 193 -9.48 -11.41 4.30
C ALA A 193 -9.45 -11.20 2.77
N ASN A 194 -9.45 -9.95 2.29
CA ASN A 194 -9.35 -9.64 0.86
C ASN A 194 -8.02 -10.08 0.26
N TYR A 195 -6.92 -9.94 1.00
CA TYR A 195 -5.60 -10.42 0.56
C TYR A 195 -5.55 -11.95 0.54
N ALA A 196 -6.11 -12.61 1.54
CA ALA A 196 -6.19 -14.07 1.61
C ALA A 196 -7.04 -14.65 0.47
N ALA A 197 -8.17 -14.01 0.12
CA ALA A 197 -9.01 -14.41 -1.00
C ALA A 197 -8.27 -14.36 -2.34
N ALA A 198 -7.43 -13.35 -2.56
CA ALA A 198 -6.64 -13.20 -3.78
C ALA A 198 -5.38 -14.10 -3.83
N LEU A 199 -4.87 -14.57 -2.68
CA LEU A 199 -3.55 -15.19 -2.56
C LEU A 199 -3.34 -16.39 -3.47
N ARG A 200 -4.33 -17.31 -3.56
CA ARG A 200 -4.24 -18.50 -4.41
C ARG A 200 -4.06 -18.13 -5.89
N THR A 201 -4.84 -17.17 -6.38
CA THR A 201 -4.77 -16.70 -7.77
C THR A 201 -3.43 -16.03 -8.07
N VAL A 202 -2.95 -15.17 -7.16
CA VAL A 202 -1.63 -14.53 -7.29
C VAL A 202 -0.50 -15.55 -7.25
N ALA A 203 -0.53 -16.51 -6.33
CA ALA A 203 0.50 -17.56 -6.23
C ALA A 203 0.55 -18.44 -7.50
N ARG A 204 -0.62 -18.81 -8.04
CA ARG A 204 -0.73 -19.57 -9.30
C ARG A 204 -0.14 -18.78 -10.47
N ALA A 205 -0.55 -17.54 -10.66
CA ALA A 205 -0.05 -16.69 -11.74
C ALA A 205 1.48 -16.50 -11.66
N ARG A 206 2.02 -16.36 -10.46
CA ARG A 206 3.48 -16.31 -10.26
C ARG A 206 4.16 -17.59 -10.66
N ALA A 207 3.63 -18.75 -10.27
CA ALA A 207 4.23 -20.06 -10.56
C ALA A 207 4.15 -20.41 -12.05
N GLU A 208 3.03 -20.11 -12.70
CA GLU A 208 2.76 -20.51 -14.09
C GLU A 208 3.35 -19.53 -15.11
N HIS A 209 3.40 -18.23 -14.76
CA HIS A 209 3.72 -17.17 -15.71
C HIS A 209 4.84 -16.23 -15.26
N GLY A 210 5.38 -16.39 -14.05
CA GLY A 210 6.34 -15.45 -13.48
C GLY A 210 5.73 -14.08 -13.19
N ALA A 211 4.38 -13.96 -13.11
CA ALA A 211 3.70 -12.71 -12.92
C ALA A 211 3.98 -12.10 -11.53
N ASP A 212 4.21 -10.80 -11.51
CA ASP A 212 4.43 -10.04 -10.26
C ASP A 212 3.12 -9.81 -9.51
N GLN A 213 2.02 -9.59 -10.25
CA GLN A 213 0.67 -9.33 -9.73
C GLN A 213 -0.39 -9.92 -10.65
N VAL A 214 -1.62 -9.96 -10.16
CA VAL A 214 -2.81 -10.32 -10.93
C VAL A 214 -3.75 -9.12 -10.97
N LEU A 215 -4.20 -8.74 -12.15
CA LEU A 215 -5.26 -7.77 -12.38
C LEU A 215 -6.59 -8.52 -12.44
N PHE A 216 -7.49 -8.24 -11.52
CA PHE A 216 -8.80 -8.87 -11.46
C PHE A 216 -9.79 -8.10 -12.34
N CYS A 217 -10.39 -8.83 -13.28
CA CYS A 217 -11.30 -8.29 -14.29
C CYS A 217 -12.57 -9.17 -14.42
N PRO A 218 -13.34 -9.41 -13.36
CA PRO A 218 -14.47 -10.33 -13.39
C PRO A 218 -15.48 -9.95 -14.49
N GLY A 219 -15.78 -10.91 -15.36
CA GLY A 219 -16.67 -10.67 -16.50
C GLY A 219 -16.15 -9.67 -17.53
N GLY A 220 -14.87 -9.38 -17.54
CA GLY A 220 -14.23 -8.41 -18.42
C GLY A 220 -14.16 -6.97 -17.88
N ASP A 221 -14.75 -6.69 -16.73
CA ASP A 221 -14.69 -5.39 -16.04
C ASP A 221 -13.34 -5.19 -15.34
N VAL A 222 -12.51 -4.26 -15.81
CA VAL A 222 -11.18 -4.01 -15.21
C VAL A 222 -11.31 -3.32 -13.86
N GLN A 223 -10.78 -3.95 -12.79
CA GLN A 223 -10.89 -3.44 -11.44
C GLN A 223 -9.52 -3.04 -10.86
N GLU A 224 -8.92 -3.88 -10.02
CA GLU A 224 -7.62 -3.63 -9.40
C GLU A 224 -6.79 -4.92 -9.27
N THR A 225 -5.53 -4.80 -8.87
CA THR A 225 -4.72 -5.98 -8.55
C THR A 225 -4.95 -6.48 -7.12
N GLY A 226 -4.30 -7.57 -6.74
CA GLY A 226 -4.35 -8.10 -5.38
C GLY A 226 -3.99 -7.09 -4.28
N ALA A 227 -3.16 -6.06 -4.60
CA ALA A 227 -2.62 -5.14 -3.61
C ALA A 227 -2.49 -3.67 -4.06
N SER A 228 -2.85 -3.33 -5.31
CA SER A 228 -2.62 -2.00 -5.90
C SER A 228 -3.75 -1.61 -6.86
N ASN A 229 -4.09 -0.33 -6.92
CA ASN A 229 -5.01 0.17 -7.92
C ASN A 229 -4.34 0.22 -9.30
N PHE A 230 -5.13 0.12 -10.34
CA PHE A 230 -4.70 0.06 -11.73
C PHE A 230 -5.03 1.35 -12.47
N LEU A 231 -4.06 1.86 -13.26
CA LEU A 231 -4.19 3.05 -14.08
C LEU A 231 -3.70 2.75 -15.50
N LEU A 232 -4.37 3.34 -16.48
CA LEU A 232 -3.91 3.47 -17.86
C LEU A 232 -3.52 4.93 -18.10
N ILE A 233 -2.37 5.17 -18.74
CA ILE A 233 -1.80 6.51 -18.93
C ILE A 233 -1.38 6.67 -20.36
N ASP A 234 -1.61 7.84 -20.95
CA ASP A 234 -1.02 8.27 -22.21
C ASP A 234 -0.51 9.71 -22.08
N ASP A 235 -0.10 10.35 -23.15
CA ASP A 235 0.47 11.69 -23.13
C ASP A 235 -0.51 12.79 -22.69
N GLU A 236 -1.81 12.51 -22.75
CA GLU A 236 -2.89 13.47 -22.49
C GLU A 236 -3.80 13.05 -21.32
N ARG A 237 -3.91 11.73 -21.05
CA ARG A 237 -4.99 11.19 -20.22
C ARG A 237 -4.49 10.18 -19.18
N VAL A 238 -5.20 10.15 -18.06
CA VAL A 238 -5.11 9.08 -17.05
C VAL A 238 -6.51 8.49 -16.88
N LEU A 239 -6.67 7.21 -17.26
CA LEU A 239 -7.91 6.46 -17.09
C LEU A 239 -7.82 5.47 -15.95
N THR A 240 -8.83 5.43 -15.11
CA THR A 240 -8.95 4.44 -14.03
C THR A 240 -10.42 4.17 -13.71
N LYS A 241 -10.71 3.04 -13.05
CA LYS A 241 -12.06 2.71 -12.61
C LYS A 241 -12.56 3.74 -11.56
N PRO A 242 -13.84 4.19 -11.62
CA PRO A 242 -14.41 5.09 -10.62
C PRO A 242 -14.51 4.37 -9.27
N LEU A 243 -14.46 5.14 -8.18
CA LEU A 243 -14.59 4.59 -6.84
C LEU A 243 -15.92 3.84 -6.68
N GLY A 244 -15.84 2.61 -6.18
CA GLY A 244 -16.96 1.71 -5.97
C GLY A 244 -16.74 0.85 -4.73
N ASP A 245 -17.50 -0.22 -4.61
CA ASP A 245 -17.46 -1.13 -3.46
C ASP A 245 -16.69 -2.43 -3.72
N THR A 246 -16.17 -2.61 -4.93
CA THR A 246 -15.46 -3.83 -5.36
C THR A 246 -13.95 -3.78 -5.18
N PHE A 247 -13.38 -2.59 -4.91
CA PHE A 247 -11.95 -2.40 -4.76
C PHE A 247 -11.59 -1.30 -3.73
N LEU A 248 -10.31 -1.24 -3.37
CA LEU A 248 -9.81 -0.34 -2.33
C LEU A 248 -9.71 1.10 -2.85
N HIS A 249 -10.24 2.06 -2.09
CA HIS A 249 -10.07 3.49 -2.35
C HIS A 249 -8.63 3.91 -1.99
N GLY A 250 -7.73 3.87 -2.97
CA GLY A 250 -6.31 4.10 -2.77
C GLY A 250 -5.97 5.56 -2.45
N VAL A 251 -5.29 5.81 -1.33
CA VAL A 251 -4.79 7.15 -0.98
C VAL A 251 -3.73 7.61 -1.99
N THR A 252 -2.82 6.72 -2.38
CA THR A 252 -1.82 7.01 -3.42
C THR A 252 -2.50 7.26 -4.77
N ARG A 253 -3.50 6.45 -5.15
CA ARG A 253 -4.32 6.68 -6.36
C ARG A 253 -4.90 8.09 -6.36
N ALA A 254 -5.59 8.49 -5.28
CA ALA A 254 -6.20 9.82 -5.17
C ALA A 254 -5.18 10.95 -5.30
N SER A 255 -3.99 10.78 -4.72
CA SER A 255 -2.89 11.75 -4.83
C SER A 255 -2.35 11.84 -6.26
N LEU A 256 -2.16 10.70 -6.94
CA LEU A 256 -1.68 10.65 -8.32
C LEU A 256 -2.68 11.26 -9.30
N LEU A 257 -3.99 10.99 -9.15
CA LEU A 257 -5.02 11.59 -10.00
C LEU A 257 -5.08 13.11 -9.83
N ARG A 258 -4.92 13.60 -8.61
CA ARG A 258 -4.83 15.04 -8.36
C ARG A 258 -3.61 15.66 -9.03
N LEU A 259 -2.44 15.04 -8.88
CA LEU A 259 -1.21 15.51 -9.54
C LEU A 259 -1.28 15.41 -11.06
N ALA A 260 -1.93 14.38 -11.59
CA ALA A 260 -2.14 14.25 -13.03
C ALA A 260 -2.92 15.46 -13.57
N ALA A 261 -4.02 15.85 -12.90
CA ALA A 261 -4.78 17.04 -13.26
C ALA A 261 -3.94 18.32 -13.17
N ASP A 262 -3.14 18.47 -12.10
CA ASP A 262 -2.24 19.63 -11.94
C ASP A 262 -1.15 19.70 -13.03
N LEU A 263 -0.74 18.56 -13.57
CA LEU A 263 0.24 18.44 -14.65
C LEU A 263 -0.37 18.53 -16.06
N GLY A 264 -1.70 18.72 -16.15
CA GLY A 264 -2.42 18.95 -17.39
C GLY A 264 -3.00 17.70 -18.06
N TYR A 265 -2.96 16.53 -17.39
CA TYR A 265 -3.64 15.35 -17.90
C TYR A 265 -5.16 15.46 -17.70
N GLU A 266 -5.93 14.97 -18.67
CA GLU A 266 -7.36 14.69 -18.48
C GLU A 266 -7.51 13.43 -17.61
N VAL A 267 -8.08 13.59 -16.42
CA VAL A 267 -8.36 12.47 -15.50
C VAL A 267 -9.75 11.93 -15.78
N ILE A 268 -9.80 10.67 -16.21
CA ILE A 268 -11.03 9.98 -16.60
C ILE A 268 -11.30 8.85 -15.60
N GLU A 269 -12.37 8.98 -14.83
CA GLU A 269 -12.83 7.95 -13.91
C GLU A 269 -14.11 7.31 -14.49
N ARG A 270 -13.99 6.16 -15.13
CA ARG A 270 -15.11 5.38 -15.67
C ARG A 270 -14.79 3.89 -15.71
N ASP A 271 -15.83 3.07 -15.88
CA ASP A 271 -15.66 1.65 -16.17
C ASP A 271 -15.04 1.48 -17.56
N PHE A 272 -14.23 0.43 -17.72
CA PHE A 272 -13.63 0.02 -18.98
C PHE A 272 -13.36 -1.48 -18.98
N THR A 273 -13.28 -2.04 -20.18
CA THR A 273 -13.19 -3.48 -20.41
C THR A 273 -11.75 -3.94 -20.69
N ILE A 274 -11.55 -5.27 -20.65
CA ILE A 274 -10.28 -5.88 -21.08
C ILE A 274 -9.98 -5.53 -22.54
N ASP A 275 -10.99 -5.44 -23.42
CA ASP A 275 -10.78 -5.11 -24.84
C ASP A 275 -10.29 -3.67 -25.00
N GLU A 276 -10.88 -2.71 -24.27
CA GLU A 276 -10.39 -1.32 -24.24
C GLU A 276 -8.98 -1.23 -23.63
N LEU A 277 -8.69 -2.00 -22.58
CA LEU A 277 -7.35 -2.10 -22.01
C LEU A 277 -6.35 -2.60 -23.06
N ARG A 278 -6.69 -3.67 -23.81
CA ARG A 278 -5.82 -4.23 -24.87
C ARG A 278 -5.54 -3.23 -25.98
N ASP A 279 -6.52 -2.43 -26.35
CA ASP A 279 -6.32 -1.38 -27.34
C ASP A 279 -5.46 -0.24 -26.82
N TRP A 280 -5.69 0.19 -25.56
CA TRP A 280 -4.91 1.26 -24.92
C TRP A 280 -3.42 0.93 -24.80
N ILE A 281 -3.09 -0.27 -24.34
CA ILE A 281 -1.68 -0.66 -24.08
C ILE A 281 -0.83 -0.81 -25.34
N ARG A 282 -1.40 -0.74 -26.55
CA ARG A 282 -0.62 -0.79 -27.79
C ARG A 282 0.29 0.43 -27.94
N THR A 283 -0.13 1.57 -27.46
CA THR A 283 0.58 2.85 -27.58
C THR A 283 0.70 3.60 -26.25
N GLY A 284 -0.13 3.28 -25.27
CA GLY A 284 -0.15 3.86 -23.95
C GLY A 284 0.59 3.03 -22.92
N GLU A 285 0.55 3.50 -21.70
CA GLU A 285 1.19 2.92 -20.51
C GLU A 285 0.13 2.31 -19.58
N ALA A 286 0.57 1.36 -18.78
CA ALA A 286 -0.20 0.84 -17.66
C ALA A 286 0.63 0.87 -16.39
N ALA A 287 0.02 1.19 -15.25
CA ALA A 287 0.73 1.33 -13.99
C ALA A 287 -0.09 0.89 -12.78
N LEU A 288 0.60 0.51 -11.72
CA LEU A 288 0.05 0.12 -10.43
C LEU A 288 0.38 1.16 -9.37
N SER A 289 -0.64 1.66 -8.66
CA SER A 289 -0.45 2.64 -7.58
C SER A 289 -0.65 2.02 -6.20
N GLY A 290 0.25 2.34 -5.27
CA GLY A 290 0.18 1.90 -3.88
C GLY A 290 1.26 2.54 -3.00
N THR A 291 1.07 2.53 -1.69
CA THR A 291 1.98 3.19 -0.73
C THR A 291 3.43 2.68 -0.82
N ALA A 292 3.63 1.39 -1.10
CA ALA A 292 4.98 0.79 -1.13
C ALA A 292 5.80 1.32 -2.31
N ALA A 293 5.31 1.14 -3.54
CA ALA A 293 6.01 1.47 -4.79
C ALA A 293 5.65 2.85 -5.36
N VAL A 294 4.69 3.56 -4.76
CA VAL A 294 4.13 4.82 -5.26
C VAL A 294 3.41 4.60 -6.59
N LEU A 295 4.14 4.42 -7.68
CA LEU A 295 3.63 4.08 -9.01
C LEU A 295 4.65 3.18 -9.72
N ALA A 296 4.25 1.98 -10.10
CA ALA A 296 5.08 0.99 -10.77
C ALA A 296 4.54 0.71 -12.19
N GLY A 297 5.37 0.86 -13.21
CA GLY A 297 4.98 0.63 -14.59
C GLY A 297 4.85 -0.85 -14.92
N VAL A 298 3.94 -1.17 -15.82
CA VAL A 298 3.69 -2.51 -16.35
C VAL A 298 4.23 -2.59 -17.76
N GLY A 299 5.07 -3.59 -18.05
CA GLY A 299 5.63 -3.82 -19.37
C GLY A 299 5.01 -5.00 -20.11
N THR A 300 4.44 -5.95 -19.34
CA THR A 300 3.88 -7.18 -19.90
C THR A 300 2.57 -7.54 -19.20
N MET A 301 1.58 -7.94 -19.98
CA MET A 301 0.35 -8.55 -19.48
C MET A 301 0.16 -9.93 -20.09
N ILE A 302 -0.41 -10.85 -19.32
CA ILE A 302 -0.69 -12.22 -19.75
C ILE A 302 -2.19 -12.46 -19.58
N HIS A 303 -2.87 -12.76 -20.70
CA HIS A 303 -4.30 -13.03 -20.69
C HIS A 303 -4.60 -14.32 -21.46
N ARG A 304 -5.16 -15.32 -20.78
CA ARG A 304 -5.52 -16.63 -21.37
C ARG A 304 -4.37 -17.29 -22.15
N GLY A 305 -3.14 -17.17 -21.63
CA GLY A 305 -1.93 -17.71 -22.27
C GLY A 305 -1.32 -16.82 -23.37
N GLU A 306 -1.98 -15.74 -23.76
CA GLU A 306 -1.42 -14.76 -24.69
C GLU A 306 -0.59 -13.73 -23.92
N THR A 307 0.60 -13.42 -24.43
CA THR A 307 1.46 -12.35 -23.89
C THR A 307 1.22 -11.05 -24.66
N LEU A 308 0.89 -10.00 -23.94
CA LEU A 308 0.62 -8.66 -24.44
C LEU A 308 1.73 -7.73 -23.97
N THR A 309 2.38 -7.02 -24.88
CA THR A 309 3.36 -5.99 -24.54
C THR A 309 2.65 -4.65 -24.31
N VAL A 310 3.01 -3.96 -23.22
CA VAL A 310 2.52 -2.61 -22.92
C VAL A 310 3.51 -1.60 -23.52
N GLY A 311 3.07 -0.79 -24.47
CA GLY A 311 3.95 0.13 -25.20
C GLY A 311 5.16 -0.60 -25.80
N ASP A 312 6.35 -0.21 -25.38
CA ASP A 312 7.63 -0.82 -25.78
C ASP A 312 8.14 -1.91 -24.79
N GLY A 313 7.35 -2.24 -23.78
CA GLY A 313 7.69 -3.22 -22.75
C GLY A 313 8.48 -2.66 -21.55
N ASN A 314 8.79 -1.38 -21.57
CA ASN A 314 9.49 -0.69 -20.49
C ASN A 314 8.53 0.13 -19.61
N VAL A 315 9.06 0.73 -18.55
CA VAL A 315 8.32 1.73 -17.78
C VAL A 315 8.22 3.01 -18.60
N GLY A 316 7.00 3.47 -18.84
CA GLY A 316 6.77 4.61 -19.72
C GLY A 316 7.11 5.97 -19.07
N PRO A 317 7.33 7.01 -19.91
CA PRO A 317 7.72 8.34 -19.46
C PRO A 317 6.66 9.04 -18.61
N ASN A 318 5.39 8.81 -18.85
CA ASN A 318 4.30 9.40 -18.07
C ASN A 318 4.21 8.78 -16.66
N THR A 319 4.43 7.47 -16.56
CA THR A 319 4.58 6.77 -15.26
C THR A 319 5.73 7.35 -14.45
N HIS A 320 6.90 7.55 -15.07
CA HIS A 320 8.05 8.21 -14.45
C HIS A 320 7.72 9.63 -13.98
N ARG A 321 7.10 10.44 -14.85
CA ARG A 321 6.74 11.83 -14.56
C ARG A 321 5.80 11.94 -13.35
N LEU A 322 4.76 11.13 -13.30
CA LEU A 322 3.79 11.13 -12.20
C LEU A 322 4.41 10.63 -10.90
N ARG A 323 5.22 9.56 -10.96
CA ARG A 323 5.91 9.05 -9.78
C ARG A 323 6.90 10.07 -9.22
N GLU A 324 7.71 10.69 -10.07
CA GLU A 324 8.67 11.71 -9.65
C GLU A 324 7.97 12.93 -9.04
N ALA A 325 6.86 13.39 -9.62
CA ALA A 325 6.07 14.49 -9.05
C ALA A 325 5.58 14.18 -7.63
N LEU A 326 5.09 12.95 -7.38
CA LEU A 326 4.62 12.56 -6.05
C LEU A 326 5.79 12.36 -5.08
N THR A 327 6.86 11.69 -5.49
CA THR A 327 8.02 11.45 -4.62
C THR A 327 8.78 12.73 -4.30
N ALA A 328 8.78 13.71 -5.18
CA ALA A 328 9.36 15.03 -4.91
C ALA A 328 8.63 15.76 -3.77
N ILE A 329 7.29 15.68 -3.74
CA ILE A 329 6.50 16.22 -2.61
C ILE A 329 6.80 15.43 -1.34
N GLN A 330 6.74 14.09 -1.40
CA GLN A 330 6.97 13.20 -0.25
C GLN A 330 8.34 13.41 0.41
N SER A 331 9.36 13.73 -0.39
CA SER A 331 10.73 13.99 0.10
C SER A 331 11.02 15.47 0.38
N GLY A 332 10.04 16.37 0.27
CA GLY A 332 10.23 17.80 0.47
C GLY A 332 11.03 18.53 -0.63
N ARG A 333 11.31 17.86 -1.76
CA ARG A 333 12.01 18.47 -2.93
C ARG A 333 11.09 19.37 -3.76
N ALA A 334 9.78 19.18 -3.65
CA ALA A 334 8.77 20.03 -4.26
C ALA A 334 7.81 20.58 -3.20
N GLU A 335 7.20 21.73 -3.50
CA GLU A 335 6.21 22.36 -2.66
C GLU A 335 4.97 21.49 -2.48
N ASP A 336 4.52 21.31 -1.23
CA ASP A 336 3.26 20.62 -0.91
C ASP A 336 2.08 21.58 -0.99
N ARG A 337 1.59 21.83 -2.21
CA ARG A 337 0.45 22.72 -2.48
C ARG A 337 -0.89 22.19 -1.97
N HIS A 338 -0.93 20.92 -1.59
CA HIS A 338 -2.16 20.23 -1.19
C HIS A 338 -2.25 20.02 0.32
N GLY A 339 -1.21 20.35 1.10
CA GLY A 339 -1.16 20.12 2.53
C GLY A 339 -1.15 18.62 2.88
N TRP A 340 -0.47 17.79 2.08
CA TRP A 340 -0.40 16.34 2.29
C TRP A 340 0.63 15.90 3.33
N LEU A 341 1.59 16.77 3.67
CA LEU A 341 2.64 16.53 4.64
C LEU A 341 2.29 17.17 5.99
N SER A 342 2.05 16.34 7.00
CA SER A 342 1.69 16.80 8.35
C SER A 342 2.70 16.42 9.42
#